data_a3ea79bf282b747def14f160029a5d32
#
_entry.id   a3ea79bf282b747def14f160029a5d32
#
_cell.length_a   1.000
_cell.length_b   1.000
_cell.length_c   1.000
_cell.angle_alpha   90.00
_cell.angle_beta   90.00
_cell.angle_gamma   90.00
#
_symmetry.space_group_name_H-M   'P 1'
#
loop_
_entity.id
_entity.type
_entity.pdbx_description
1 polymer ?
#
loop_
_entity_poly.entity_id
_entity_poly.type
_entity_poly.pdbx_seq_one_letter_code
_entity_poly.pdbx_strand_id
1 'polypeptide(L)'
;MSTTLKRLTMIAPREEEDVLVATLLEMQPSLPGFTTMPVAGHGEGFAKASVHECVRGRIDRLLLWLVLPQDDVQRVLTVIGQHLPHSQIVWWIEPVDAMGRLA
;
A
#
# COMPACT_ATOMS: atom_id res chain seq x y z
N MET A 1 -0.26 -5.66 -25.15
CA MET A 1 -0.45 -5.71 -23.69
C MET A 1 0.89 -5.69 -22.99
N SER A 2 0.97 -4.88 -21.96
CA SER A 2 2.20 -4.82 -21.19
C SER A 2 2.33 -6.05 -20.30
N THR A 3 3.49 -6.69 -20.36
CA THR A 3 3.85 -7.74 -19.41
C THR A 3 4.80 -7.20 -18.34
N THR A 4 5.01 -5.86 -18.35
CA THR A 4 5.88 -5.23 -17.37
C THR A 4 5.25 -5.33 -15.99
N LEU A 5 6.01 -5.90 -15.06
CA LEU A 5 5.58 -6.02 -13.69
C LEU A 5 6.18 -4.92 -12.84
N LYS A 6 5.39 -4.46 -11.88
CA LYS A 6 5.82 -3.47 -10.88
C LYS A 6 5.45 -3.96 -9.51
N ARG A 7 6.25 -3.59 -8.51
CA ARG A 7 5.86 -3.73 -7.12
C ARG A 7 5.35 -2.38 -6.65
N LEU A 8 4.07 -2.35 -6.30
CA LEU A 8 3.47 -1.19 -5.67
C LEU A 8 3.69 -1.32 -4.17
N THR A 9 4.37 -0.34 -3.59
CA THR A 9 4.56 -0.24 -2.15
C THR A 9 3.69 0.89 -1.64
N MET A 10 2.96 0.64 -0.56
CA MET A 10 2.16 1.67 0.10
C MET A 10 2.49 1.69 1.57
N ILE A 11 2.56 2.90 2.13
CA ILE A 11 2.69 3.11 3.56
C ILE A 11 1.44 3.86 4.01
N ALA A 12 0.66 3.23 4.88
CA ALA A 12 -0.64 3.73 5.30
C ALA A 12 -0.72 3.81 6.83
N PRO A 13 -1.65 4.63 7.36
CA PRO A 13 -1.93 4.59 8.79
C PRO A 13 -2.40 3.20 9.22
N ARG A 14 -1.95 2.73 10.39
CA ARG A 14 -2.31 1.40 10.90
C ARG A 14 -3.82 1.26 11.11
N GLU A 15 -4.50 2.31 11.52
CA GLU A 15 -5.93 2.27 11.76
C GLU A 15 -6.77 2.08 10.48
N GLU A 16 -6.17 2.25 9.32
CA GLU A 16 -6.87 2.07 8.06
C GLU A 16 -6.66 0.70 7.43
N GLU A 17 -5.99 -0.20 8.13
CA GLU A 17 -5.65 -1.51 7.60
C GLU A 17 -6.88 -2.29 7.12
N ASP A 18 -7.93 -2.34 7.94
CA ASP A 18 -9.10 -3.16 7.59
C ASP A 18 -9.80 -2.64 6.34
N VAL A 19 -9.96 -1.32 6.22
CA VAL A 19 -10.58 -0.74 5.04
C VAL A 19 -9.73 -0.95 3.81
N LEU A 20 -8.42 -0.75 3.93
CA LEU A 20 -7.50 -0.92 2.81
C LEU A 20 -7.50 -2.37 2.31
N VAL A 21 -7.39 -3.33 3.21
CA VAL A 21 -7.38 -4.74 2.85
C VAL A 21 -8.70 -5.15 2.21
N ALA A 22 -9.83 -4.74 2.81
CA ALA A 22 -11.14 -5.07 2.25
C ALA A 22 -11.32 -4.46 0.86
N THR A 23 -10.91 -3.22 0.67
CA THR A 23 -11.00 -2.55 -0.62
C THR A 23 -10.25 -3.34 -1.70
N LEU A 24 -9.04 -3.78 -1.41
CA LEU A 24 -8.24 -4.51 -2.38
C LEU A 24 -8.81 -5.91 -2.66
N LEU A 25 -9.30 -6.59 -1.63
CA LEU A 25 -9.88 -7.93 -1.80
C LEU A 25 -11.16 -7.92 -2.62
N GLU A 26 -11.89 -6.80 -2.62
CA GLU A 26 -13.17 -6.69 -3.33
C GLU A 26 -13.01 -6.17 -4.75
N MET A 27 -11.81 -5.80 -5.19
CA MET A 27 -11.63 -5.26 -6.53
C MET A 27 -11.98 -6.29 -7.61
N GLN A 28 -12.60 -5.79 -8.68
CA GLN A 28 -12.92 -6.57 -9.87
C GLN A 28 -12.41 -5.84 -11.10
N PRO A 29 -11.67 -6.50 -11.98
CA PRO A 29 -11.14 -7.87 -11.85
C PRO A 29 -10.24 -8.03 -10.62
N SER A 30 -10.18 -9.27 -10.12
CA SER A 30 -9.40 -9.57 -8.92
C SER A 30 -7.94 -9.22 -9.06
N LEU A 31 -7.35 -8.77 -7.97
CA LEU A 31 -5.92 -8.48 -7.91
C LEU A 31 -5.13 -9.75 -7.57
N PRO A 32 -3.83 -9.80 -7.91
CA PRO A 32 -2.95 -10.81 -7.34
C PRO A 32 -2.91 -10.67 -5.82
N GLY A 33 -2.40 -11.71 -5.16
CA GLY A 33 -2.21 -11.63 -3.71
C GLY A 33 -1.30 -10.48 -3.30
N PHE A 34 -1.46 -10.03 -2.07
CA PHE A 34 -0.63 -8.95 -1.54
C PHE A 34 -0.23 -9.27 -0.10
N THR A 35 0.80 -8.56 0.37
CA THR A 35 1.38 -8.81 1.68
C THR A 35 1.35 -7.52 2.49
N THR A 36 1.00 -7.62 3.76
CA THR A 36 1.03 -6.47 4.68
C THR A 36 1.95 -6.78 5.85
N MET A 37 2.55 -5.72 6.40
CA MET A 37 3.33 -5.85 7.61
C MET A 37 3.32 -4.54 8.40
N PRO A 38 3.38 -4.61 9.73
CA PRO A 38 3.50 -3.41 10.55
C PRO A 38 4.91 -2.84 10.45
N VAL A 39 5.00 -1.51 10.35
CA VAL A 39 6.28 -0.81 10.27
C VAL A 39 6.19 0.46 11.11
N ALA A 40 7.35 1.07 11.38
CA ALA A 40 7.40 2.35 12.07
C ALA A 40 7.82 3.42 11.06
N GLY A 41 7.08 4.53 11.04
CA GLY A 41 7.41 5.66 10.18
C GLY A 41 8.13 6.74 10.95
N HIS A 42 9.00 7.47 10.25
CA HIS A 42 9.78 8.57 10.81
C HIS A 42 9.87 9.70 9.80
N GLY A 43 9.98 10.94 10.27
CA GLY A 43 10.21 12.08 9.41
C GLY A 43 8.96 12.92 9.19
N GLU A 44 9.07 13.90 8.30
CA GLU A 44 8.04 14.91 8.09
C GLU A 44 6.73 14.35 7.51
N GLY A 45 6.80 13.28 6.73
CA GLY A 45 5.62 12.69 6.14
C GLY A 45 4.66 12.06 7.15
N PHE A 46 4.99 12.09 8.44
CA PHE A 46 4.19 11.48 9.50
C PHE A 46 3.73 12.53 10.51
N ALA A 47 3.27 13.67 10.01
CA ALA A 47 2.92 14.82 10.86
C ALA A 47 1.68 14.60 11.73
N LYS A 48 0.84 13.60 11.42
CA LYS A 48 -0.39 13.31 12.17
C LYS A 48 -0.20 12.21 13.20
N ALA A 49 0.97 12.16 13.82
CA ALA A 49 1.24 11.20 14.87
C ALA A 49 0.38 11.49 16.11
N SER A 50 -0.01 10.44 16.82
CA SER A 50 -0.60 10.60 18.14
C SER A 50 0.42 11.18 19.10
N VAL A 51 -0.05 11.69 20.23
CA VAL A 51 0.85 12.23 21.27
C VAL A 51 1.84 11.16 21.71
N HIS A 52 1.37 9.95 21.90
CA HIS A 52 2.22 8.83 22.30
C HIS A 52 3.29 8.52 21.27
N GLU A 53 2.91 8.54 19.99
CA GLU A 53 3.86 8.28 18.91
C GLU A 53 4.89 9.39 18.79
N CYS A 54 4.48 10.64 18.98
CA CYS A 54 5.42 11.77 18.98
C CYS A 54 6.47 11.62 20.07
N VAL A 55 6.08 11.16 21.25
CA VAL A 55 7.02 10.95 22.35
C VAL A 55 8.03 9.86 22.00
N ARG A 56 7.59 8.81 21.31
CA ARG A 56 8.50 7.73 20.89
C ARG A 56 9.35 8.11 19.68
N GLY A 57 9.02 9.20 18.99
CA GLY A 57 9.73 9.63 17.79
C GLY A 57 9.45 8.76 16.57
N ARG A 58 8.35 8.00 16.59
CA ARG A 58 7.95 7.15 15.45
C ARG A 58 6.44 7.06 15.40
N ILE A 59 5.93 6.68 14.23
CA ILE A 59 4.51 6.53 13.96
C ILE A 59 4.25 5.11 13.46
N ASP A 60 3.27 4.44 14.05
CA ASP A 60 2.89 3.09 13.62
C ASP A 60 2.20 3.16 12.26
N ARG A 61 2.71 2.41 11.31
CA ARG A 61 2.22 2.38 9.93
C ARG A 61 2.05 0.95 9.46
N LEU A 62 1.31 0.82 8.37
CA LEU A 62 1.17 -0.43 7.64
C LEU A 62 1.92 -0.31 6.32
N LEU A 63 2.78 -1.28 6.04
CA LEU A 63 3.40 -1.41 4.72
C LEU A 63 2.64 -2.48 3.94
N LEU A 64 2.33 -2.19 2.70
CA LEU A 64 1.65 -3.14 1.81
C LEU A 64 2.44 -3.28 0.53
N TRP A 65 2.68 -4.52 0.12
CA TRP A 65 3.34 -4.84 -1.14
C TRP A 65 2.40 -5.62 -2.04
N LEU A 66 2.35 -5.21 -3.32
CA LEU A 66 1.52 -5.82 -4.34
C LEU A 66 2.30 -5.81 -5.65
N VAL A 67 2.59 -6.99 -6.20
CA VAL A 67 3.23 -7.10 -7.52
C VAL A 67 2.14 -7.32 -8.55
N LEU A 68 2.10 -6.45 -9.57
CA LEU A 68 1.02 -6.46 -10.55
C LEU A 68 1.53 -5.87 -11.87
N PRO A 69 0.80 -6.11 -12.98
CA PRO A 69 1.12 -5.44 -14.24
C PRO A 69 1.05 -3.92 -14.08
N GLN A 70 1.95 -3.23 -14.74
CA GLN A 70 2.02 -1.77 -14.67
C GLN A 70 0.67 -1.12 -15.02
N ASP A 71 -0.05 -1.69 -15.97
CA ASP A 71 -1.32 -1.12 -16.42
C ASP A 71 -2.39 -1.14 -15.32
N ASP A 72 -2.23 -1.98 -14.30
CA ASP A 72 -3.20 -2.06 -13.21
C ASP A 72 -2.91 -1.11 -12.06
N VAL A 73 -1.73 -0.49 -12.02
CA VAL A 73 -1.34 0.36 -10.89
C VAL A 73 -2.32 1.52 -10.71
N GLN A 74 -2.65 2.22 -11.82
CA GLN A 74 -3.55 3.37 -11.73
C GLN A 74 -4.95 2.95 -11.26
N ARG A 75 -5.41 1.78 -11.68
CA ARG A 75 -6.71 1.27 -11.25
C ARG A 75 -6.75 1.09 -9.72
N VAL A 76 -5.69 0.51 -9.16
CA VAL A 76 -5.59 0.31 -7.72
C VAL A 76 -5.58 1.64 -6.99
N LEU A 77 -4.73 2.58 -7.44
CA LEU A 77 -4.62 3.88 -6.80
C LEU A 77 -5.92 4.66 -6.84
N THR A 78 -6.64 4.59 -7.95
CA THR A 78 -7.92 5.26 -8.11
C THR A 78 -8.96 4.73 -7.12
N VAL A 79 -9.06 3.41 -7.00
CA VAL A 79 -10.04 2.79 -6.10
C VAL A 79 -9.71 3.11 -4.63
N ILE A 80 -8.43 3.03 -4.26
CA ILE A 80 -8.02 3.37 -2.90
C ILE A 80 -8.35 4.83 -2.60
N GLY A 81 -8.07 5.74 -3.53
CA GLY A 81 -8.38 7.15 -3.34
C GLY A 81 -9.85 7.42 -3.14
N GLN A 82 -10.72 6.62 -3.75
CA GLN A 82 -12.17 6.75 -3.58
C GLN A 82 -12.65 6.29 -2.21
N HIS A 83 -12.03 5.25 -1.66
CA HIS A 83 -12.43 4.66 -0.39
C HIS A 83 -11.75 5.32 0.81
N LEU A 84 -10.58 5.91 0.59
CA LEU A 84 -9.77 6.52 1.64
C LEU A 84 -9.33 7.92 1.20
N PRO A 85 -10.28 8.84 0.91
CA PRO A 85 -9.94 10.10 0.25
C PRO A 85 -9.10 11.05 1.09
N HIS A 86 -9.10 10.90 2.40
CA HIS A 86 -8.32 11.77 3.29
C HIS A 86 -7.12 11.07 3.91
N SER A 87 -6.86 9.86 3.44
CA SER A 87 -5.70 9.12 3.89
C SER A 87 -4.44 9.69 3.25
N GLN A 88 -3.39 9.81 4.04
CA GLN A 88 -2.10 10.30 3.53
C GLN A 88 -1.19 9.11 3.22
N ILE A 89 -1.69 8.22 2.37
CA ILE A 89 -0.94 7.05 1.96
C ILE A 89 0.20 7.49 1.03
N VAL A 90 1.42 7.11 1.40
CA VAL A 90 2.60 7.29 0.55
C VAL A 90 2.74 6.03 -0.28
N TRP A 91 3.02 6.19 -1.58
CA TRP A 91 3.17 5.04 -2.46
C TRP A 91 4.28 5.29 -3.47
N TRP A 92 4.85 4.19 -3.96
CA TRP A 92 5.78 4.24 -5.09
C TRP A 92 5.75 2.91 -5.80
N ILE A 93 6.30 2.88 -7.00
CA ILE A 93 6.42 1.64 -7.78
C ILE A 93 7.89 1.38 -8.10
N GLU A 94 8.22 0.10 -8.19
CA GLU A 94 9.56 -0.36 -8.51
C GLU A 94 9.46 -1.44 -9.57
N PRO A 95 10.43 -1.53 -10.48
CA PRO A 95 10.41 -2.61 -11.48
C PRO A 95 10.63 -3.97 -10.81
N VAL A 96 9.99 -4.98 -11.38
CA VAL A 96 10.16 -6.38 -10.99
C VAL A 96 10.59 -7.13 -12.23
N ASP A 97 11.78 -7.70 -12.18
CA ASP A 97 12.33 -8.38 -13.35
C ASP A 97 11.60 -9.68 -13.67
N ALA A 98 11.23 -10.40 -12.62
CA ALA A 98 10.52 -11.67 -12.80
C ALA A 98 9.79 -12.00 -11.52
N MET A 99 8.68 -12.71 -11.65
CA MET A 99 7.91 -13.24 -10.54
C MET A 99 7.29 -14.55 -10.97
N GLY A 100 7.26 -15.51 -10.07
CA GLY A 100 6.65 -16.79 -10.34
C GLY A 100 6.32 -17.52 -9.05
N ARG A 101 5.73 -18.67 -9.18
CA ARG A 101 5.38 -19.53 -8.07
C ARG A 101 6.13 -20.85 -8.25
N LEU A 102 6.79 -21.29 -7.20
CA LEU A 102 7.40 -22.61 -7.20
C LEU A 102 6.30 -23.66 -7.06
N ALA A 103 6.34 -24.65 -7.92
CA ALA A 103 5.32 -25.69 -7.94
C ALA A 103 5.79 -26.95 -7.25
#